data_91c4f791916c7c229f6993ad6fb18426
#
_entry.id   91c4f791916c7c229f6993ad6fb18426
#
_cell.length_a   1.000
_cell.length_b   1.000
_cell.length_c   1.000
_cell.angle_alpha   90.00
_cell.angle_beta   90.00
_cell.angle_gamma   90.00
#
_symmetry.space_group_name_H-M   'P 1'
#
loop_
_entity.id
_entity.type
_entity.pdbx_description
1 polymer ?
#
loop_
_entity_poly.entity_id
_entity_poly.type
_entity_poly.pdbx_seq_one_letter_code
_entity_poly.pdbx_strand_id
1 'polypeptide(L)'
;MNKTLVIGIAVVLILLALAAVFLMQPQPTTTQTPTATPITATTPSPTTSPATPAVTTLTIGVTDKVTDLDPSNAYDFFTWEVLYNIMAGLVRYKPGTTDLEPDLAESWTVLEGGKVWVFKLRPNLKFCDGTPLTAADVKRSIERVMKINGDPAWLVTDFVERVEAPNATTVVFYLQAPVSYFLALLATPPYFPVHPKYAPDKIDSDQTAGGAGPYCIKTFVRDQQIVLEANPYYYGPKPQISRVVIRFYKDATTLRLALERGEIDIAWRTLNPPDIEALKASGKFKVVEVPGSFIRYIVLNLNMPELKDAKVRQALAAAVCRKDIAQTVFRGTVTPLYTLIPEGMWGSYPVFRDKYGDCNVELAKSLLQQAGYGPGKKLNIELWYTPTHYGDTEKDLAAVLREQWEATGMVSVTVKSAEWATYVQQLRSGAMMVSLLGWYPDYLDPDDYMTPFLKTGSNKWLGNGYSNPTMDQILEKASVELSQSAREQLYRQAQQILAEDVPIIPLIQGKLYIVTKPNIQVVVDPTMILRYWAIRIS
;
A
#
# COMPACT_ATOMS: atom_id res chain seq x y z
N MET A 1 -36.88 42.93 -23.30
CA MET A 1 -35.89 43.60 -22.38
C MET A 1 -34.57 42.85 -22.46
N ASN A 2 -33.52 43.52 -22.87
CA ASN A 2 -32.25 42.91 -23.26
C ASN A 2 -31.50 42.40 -21.99
N LYS A 3 -31.04 41.16 -22.01
CA LYS A 3 -30.33 40.52 -20.86
C LYS A 3 -29.12 41.35 -20.39
N THR A 4 -28.49 42.09 -21.26
CA THR A 4 -27.35 42.99 -20.97
C THR A 4 -27.75 44.19 -20.09
N LEU A 5 -28.98 44.68 -20.21
CA LEU A 5 -29.50 45.80 -19.40
C LEU A 5 -29.78 45.38 -17.96
N VAL A 6 -30.24 44.14 -17.72
CA VAL A 6 -30.54 43.61 -16.41
C VAL A 6 -29.26 43.37 -15.59
N ILE A 7 -28.17 42.90 -16.25
CA ILE A 7 -26.87 42.67 -15.60
C ILE A 7 -26.23 44.03 -15.21
N GLY A 8 -26.35 45.05 -16.04
CA GLY A 8 -25.82 46.38 -15.74
C GLY A 8 -26.46 47.00 -14.52
N ILE A 9 -27.79 46.84 -14.35
CA ILE A 9 -28.53 47.42 -13.19
C ILE A 9 -28.16 46.65 -11.90
N ALA A 10 -27.96 45.33 -11.95
CA ALA A 10 -27.56 44.53 -10.80
C ALA A 10 -26.16 44.88 -10.27
N VAL A 11 -25.20 45.18 -11.15
CA VAL A 11 -23.83 45.57 -10.79
C VAL A 11 -23.81 46.96 -10.13
N VAL A 12 -24.61 47.92 -10.63
CA VAL A 12 -24.71 49.26 -10.04
C VAL A 12 -25.36 49.24 -8.65
N LEU A 13 -26.37 48.40 -8.44
CA LEU A 13 -27.01 48.25 -7.12
C LEU A 13 -26.08 47.60 -6.08
N ILE A 14 -25.21 46.67 -6.50
CA ILE A 14 -24.22 46.04 -5.60
C ILE A 14 -23.13 47.03 -5.22
N LEU A 15 -22.66 47.88 -6.16
CA LEU A 15 -21.67 48.91 -5.88
C LEU A 15 -22.22 50.05 -4.97
N LEU A 16 -23.49 50.40 -5.10
CA LEU A 16 -24.14 51.37 -4.20
C LEU A 16 -24.37 50.80 -2.77
N ALA A 17 -24.64 49.49 -2.64
CA ALA A 17 -24.75 48.83 -1.35
C ALA A 17 -23.40 48.76 -0.61
N LEU A 18 -22.30 48.52 -1.33
CA LEU A 18 -20.94 48.51 -0.76
C LEU A 18 -20.47 49.93 -0.31
N ALA A 19 -20.85 50.98 -1.04
CA ALA A 19 -20.55 52.36 -0.65
C ALA A 19 -21.33 52.81 0.60
N ALA A 20 -22.55 52.33 0.79
CA ALA A 20 -23.37 52.63 1.99
C ALA A 20 -22.82 51.99 3.28
N VAL A 21 -22.22 50.78 3.17
CA VAL A 21 -21.60 50.10 4.32
C VAL A 21 -20.30 50.78 4.77
N PHE A 22 -19.58 51.47 3.85
CA PHE A 22 -18.33 52.18 4.19
C PHE A 22 -18.58 53.53 4.89
N LEU A 23 -19.78 54.11 4.79
CA LEU A 23 -20.15 55.39 5.40
C LEU A 23 -20.78 55.27 6.80
N MET A 24 -20.95 54.04 7.34
CA MET A 24 -21.55 53.79 8.65
C MET A 24 -20.54 53.34 9.72
N GLN A 25 -19.26 53.66 9.60
CA GLN A 25 -18.31 53.40 10.70
C GLN A 25 -18.35 54.54 11.73
N PRO A 26 -18.54 54.28 13.04
CA PRO A 26 -18.53 55.29 14.07
C PRO A 26 -17.13 55.86 14.30
N GLN A 27 -17.04 57.20 14.35
CA GLN A 27 -15.83 57.96 14.66
C GLN A 27 -15.45 57.79 16.15
N PRO A 28 -14.15 57.74 16.48
CA PRO A 28 -13.71 57.60 17.86
C PRO A 28 -13.90 58.91 18.64
N THR A 29 -14.65 58.85 19.73
CA THR A 29 -14.81 59.94 20.70
C THR A 29 -13.57 60.09 21.57
N THR A 30 -12.95 61.27 21.55
CA THR A 30 -11.87 61.67 22.46
C THR A 30 -12.44 61.96 23.87
N THR A 31 -12.08 61.13 24.85
CA THR A 31 -12.39 61.36 26.27
C THR A 31 -11.14 61.90 26.96
N GLN A 32 -11.28 63.08 27.62
CA GLN A 32 -10.23 63.72 28.43
C GLN A 32 -9.90 62.90 29.66
N THR A 33 -8.61 62.78 29.95
CA THR A 33 -8.05 62.06 31.11
C THR A 33 -8.10 62.97 32.39
N PRO A 34 -8.56 62.46 33.52
CA PRO A 34 -8.31 63.13 34.84
C PRO A 34 -6.90 62.71 35.33
N THR A 35 -6.19 63.70 35.85
CA THR A 35 -4.89 63.63 36.50
C THR A 35 -4.99 62.80 37.80
N ALA A 36 -4.25 61.69 37.88
CA ALA A 36 -4.16 60.81 39.04
C ALA A 36 -2.78 60.93 39.72
N THR A 37 -2.81 61.03 41.03
CA THR A 37 -1.70 61.03 41.99
C THR A 37 -0.89 59.71 41.93
N PRO A 38 0.44 59.70 42.13
CA PRO A 38 1.24 58.50 42.03
C PRO A 38 1.06 57.61 43.26
N ILE A 39 0.52 56.39 43.00
CA ILE A 39 0.56 55.26 43.93
C ILE A 39 1.70 54.37 43.52
N THR A 40 2.62 54.09 44.43
CA THR A 40 3.75 53.18 44.27
C THR A 40 3.22 51.75 44.01
N ALA A 41 3.26 51.29 42.79
CA ALA A 41 2.84 49.94 42.45
C ALA A 41 4.04 49.00 42.56
N THR A 42 3.97 48.02 43.44
CA THR A 42 4.78 46.79 43.43
C THR A 42 4.48 46.02 42.16
N THR A 43 5.46 45.90 41.29
CA THR A 43 5.41 45.13 40.04
C THR A 43 5.20 43.64 40.34
N PRO A 44 4.12 42.99 39.90
CA PRO A 44 4.02 41.54 39.97
C PRO A 44 5.01 40.95 38.95
N SER A 45 5.83 39.97 39.37
CA SER A 45 6.65 39.15 38.50
C SER A 45 5.80 38.60 37.35
N PRO A 46 6.30 38.61 36.11
CA PRO A 46 5.58 38.02 34.99
C PRO A 46 5.38 36.53 35.25
N THR A 47 4.14 36.14 35.47
CA THR A 47 3.73 34.72 35.42
C THR A 47 3.96 34.26 33.99
N THR A 48 5.01 33.51 33.75
CA THR A 48 5.23 32.83 32.46
C THR A 48 4.09 31.86 32.28
N SER A 49 3.11 32.22 31.43
CA SER A 49 2.15 31.25 30.86
C SER A 49 2.98 30.11 30.26
N PRO A 50 2.63 28.83 30.50
CA PRO A 50 3.33 27.75 29.87
C PRO A 50 3.20 27.93 28.36
N ALA A 51 4.37 28.05 27.68
CA ALA A 51 4.41 28.17 26.24
C ALA A 51 3.70 26.95 25.64
N THR A 52 2.69 27.19 24.82
CA THR A 52 2.05 26.13 24.03
C THR A 52 3.13 25.42 23.25
N PRO A 53 3.26 24.08 23.34
CA PRO A 53 4.30 23.35 22.61
C PRO A 53 4.22 23.70 21.12
N ALA A 54 5.34 24.10 20.54
CA ALA A 54 5.41 24.42 19.12
C ALA A 54 4.93 23.22 18.29
N VAL A 55 3.97 23.44 17.39
CA VAL A 55 3.43 22.39 16.51
C VAL A 55 4.52 22.02 15.50
N THR A 56 5.09 20.83 15.64
CA THR A 56 6.05 20.30 14.67
C THR A 56 5.27 19.70 13.49
N THR A 57 5.36 20.34 12.33
CA THR A 57 4.68 19.90 11.10
C THR A 57 5.67 19.25 10.16
N LEU A 58 5.27 18.12 9.57
CA LEU A 58 5.96 17.42 8.50
C LEU A 58 5.06 17.38 7.28
N THR A 59 5.59 17.72 6.10
CA THR A 59 4.85 17.64 4.84
C THR A 59 5.43 16.53 3.96
N ILE A 60 4.60 15.56 3.60
CA ILE A 60 4.95 14.43 2.73
C ILE A 60 4.24 14.62 1.40
N GLY A 61 4.98 14.53 0.30
CA GLY A 61 4.42 14.49 -1.04
C GLY A 61 4.38 13.06 -1.58
N VAL A 62 3.28 12.69 -2.22
CA VAL A 62 3.08 11.38 -2.87
C VAL A 62 2.34 11.57 -4.19
N THR A 63 2.50 10.64 -5.13
CA THR A 63 1.68 10.60 -6.35
C THR A 63 0.52 9.62 -6.25
N ASP A 64 0.55 8.75 -5.24
CA ASP A 64 -0.58 7.88 -4.91
C ASP A 64 -1.75 8.67 -4.33
N LYS A 65 -2.91 8.01 -4.25
CA LYS A 65 -4.15 8.57 -3.71
C LYS A 65 -4.76 7.61 -2.70
N VAL A 66 -5.58 8.15 -1.81
CA VAL A 66 -6.44 7.34 -0.95
C VAL A 66 -7.68 6.94 -1.77
N THR A 67 -7.88 5.65 -1.91
CA THR A 67 -9.06 5.10 -2.60
C THR A 67 -10.25 4.97 -1.65
N ASP A 68 -10.00 4.48 -0.42
CA ASP A 68 -11.04 4.13 0.54
C ASP A 68 -10.47 4.18 1.98
N LEU A 69 -11.11 4.92 2.90
CA LEU A 69 -10.68 4.96 4.31
C LEU A 69 -11.36 3.87 5.18
N ASP A 70 -12.13 2.98 4.56
CA ASP A 70 -12.77 1.86 5.24
C ASP A 70 -11.94 0.58 5.11
N PRO A 71 -11.35 0.05 6.21
CA PRO A 71 -10.51 -1.14 6.15
C PRO A 71 -11.26 -2.41 5.71
N SER A 72 -12.61 -2.39 5.67
CA SER A 72 -13.37 -3.51 5.13
C SER A 72 -13.36 -3.57 3.59
N ASN A 73 -12.89 -2.50 2.92
CA ASN A 73 -12.83 -2.42 1.46
C ASN A 73 -11.52 -1.85 0.91
N ALA A 74 -10.79 -1.08 1.73
CA ALA A 74 -9.49 -0.54 1.34
C ALA A 74 -8.50 -1.67 1.02
N TYR A 75 -8.01 -1.72 -0.23
CA TYR A 75 -7.07 -2.75 -0.66
C TYR A 75 -6.08 -2.18 -1.67
N ASP A 76 -5.34 -1.18 -1.24
CA ASP A 76 -4.18 -0.65 -1.95
C ASP A 76 -3.11 -0.19 -0.95
N PHE A 77 -1.89 -0.22 -1.42
CA PHE A 77 -0.70 0.01 -0.60
C PHE A 77 -0.72 1.36 0.13
N PHE A 78 -1.03 2.46 -0.57
CA PHE A 78 -0.94 3.79 0.04
C PHE A 78 -2.08 4.07 1.01
N THR A 79 -3.29 3.64 0.68
CA THR A 79 -4.42 3.72 1.62
C THR A 79 -4.11 2.93 2.89
N TRP A 80 -3.54 1.74 2.77
CA TRP A 80 -3.11 0.96 3.92
C TRP A 80 -2.04 1.69 4.74
N GLU A 81 -1.07 2.37 4.10
CA GLU A 81 -0.10 3.19 4.83
C GLU A 81 -0.79 4.24 5.70
N VAL A 82 -1.82 4.92 5.17
CA VAL A 82 -2.61 5.86 5.97
C VAL A 82 -3.31 5.15 7.12
N LEU A 83 -3.98 4.01 6.86
CA LEU A 83 -4.68 3.23 7.88
C LEU A 83 -3.74 2.76 9.00
N TYR A 84 -2.55 2.29 8.69
CA TYR A 84 -1.53 1.91 9.68
C TYR A 84 -1.09 3.06 10.59
N ASN A 85 -1.23 4.30 10.17
CA ASN A 85 -0.86 5.47 10.95
C ASN A 85 -2.03 6.09 11.75
N ILE A 86 -3.29 5.78 11.38
CA ILE A 86 -4.49 6.29 12.08
C ILE A 86 -5.26 5.21 12.86
N MET A 87 -4.93 3.95 12.65
CA MET A 87 -5.53 2.79 13.33
C MET A 87 -4.45 1.96 14.01
N ALA A 88 -4.84 0.95 14.77
CA ALA A 88 -3.95 0.00 15.43
C ALA A 88 -4.58 -1.39 15.43
N GLY A 89 -3.76 -2.43 15.27
CA GLY A 89 -4.15 -3.83 15.37
C GLY A 89 -3.94 -4.42 16.77
N LEU A 90 -4.27 -5.67 16.96
CA LEU A 90 -3.95 -6.39 18.19
C LEU A 90 -2.43 -6.54 18.37
N VAL A 91 -1.74 -6.75 17.26
CA VAL A 91 -0.28 -6.83 17.15
C VAL A 91 0.17 -5.92 16.00
N ARG A 92 1.46 -5.59 15.97
CA ARG A 92 2.09 -4.82 14.89
C ARG A 92 3.50 -5.32 14.63
N TYR A 93 4.07 -4.96 13.48
CA TYR A 93 5.51 -5.10 13.29
C TYR A 93 6.27 -4.07 14.13
N LYS A 94 7.33 -4.54 14.81
CA LYS A 94 8.28 -3.65 15.47
C LYS A 94 8.96 -2.79 14.38
N PRO A 95 8.94 -1.45 14.51
CA PRO A 95 9.40 -0.57 13.46
C PRO A 95 10.77 -0.94 12.90
N GLY A 96 10.83 -1.10 11.57
CA GLY A 96 12.05 -1.45 10.84
C GLY A 96 12.49 -2.91 10.93
N THR A 97 11.66 -3.81 11.48
CA THR A 97 11.95 -5.24 11.61
C THR A 97 10.81 -6.11 11.09
N THR A 98 11.05 -7.42 10.98
CA THR A 98 10.02 -8.43 10.67
C THR A 98 9.36 -9.01 11.92
N ASP A 99 9.81 -8.59 13.12
CA ASP A 99 9.30 -9.11 14.37
C ASP A 99 7.94 -8.51 14.69
N LEU A 100 6.99 -9.36 15.09
CA LEU A 100 5.70 -8.93 15.60
C LEU A 100 5.78 -8.66 17.10
N GLU A 101 5.17 -7.57 17.52
CA GLU A 101 5.10 -7.16 18.93
C GLU A 101 3.66 -6.87 19.36
N PRO A 102 3.33 -6.93 20.68
CA PRO A 102 2.05 -6.49 21.21
C PRO A 102 1.73 -5.04 20.83
N ASP A 103 0.46 -4.78 20.41
CA ASP A 103 -0.03 -3.42 20.12
C ASP A 103 -1.25 -3.08 20.96
N LEU A 104 -2.51 -3.18 20.47
CA LEU A 104 -3.70 -3.05 21.34
C LEU A 104 -3.80 -4.17 22.37
N ALA A 105 -3.37 -5.39 22.01
CA ALA A 105 -3.21 -6.48 22.96
C ALA A 105 -1.90 -6.32 23.75
N GLU A 106 -1.91 -6.64 25.04
CA GLU A 106 -0.71 -6.75 25.87
C GLU A 106 -0.10 -8.15 25.83
N SER A 107 -0.92 -9.16 25.52
CA SER A 107 -0.51 -10.58 25.46
C SER A 107 -1.55 -11.42 24.71
N TRP A 108 -1.14 -12.63 24.34
CA TRP A 108 -2.04 -13.65 23.79
C TRP A 108 -1.64 -15.05 24.22
N THR A 109 -2.59 -15.98 24.12
CA THR A 109 -2.42 -17.41 24.37
C THR A 109 -3.00 -18.19 23.19
N VAL A 110 -2.29 -19.24 22.76
CA VAL A 110 -2.71 -20.11 21.67
C VAL A 110 -3.17 -21.44 22.26
N LEU A 111 -4.36 -21.88 21.90
CA LEU A 111 -5.01 -23.08 22.37
C LEU A 111 -5.41 -23.98 21.19
N GLU A 112 -5.81 -25.19 21.48
CA GLU A 112 -6.33 -26.18 20.52
C GLU A 112 -5.43 -26.33 19.26
N GLY A 113 -4.11 -26.41 19.48
CA GLY A 113 -3.14 -26.61 18.41
C GLY A 113 -3.11 -25.47 17.35
N GLY A 114 -3.48 -24.25 17.74
CA GLY A 114 -3.47 -23.08 16.85
C GLY A 114 -4.84 -22.69 16.29
N LYS A 115 -5.92 -23.39 16.68
CA LYS A 115 -7.29 -23.05 16.26
C LYS A 115 -7.93 -21.95 17.09
N VAL A 116 -7.53 -21.79 18.36
CA VAL A 116 -8.11 -20.80 19.27
C VAL A 116 -7.03 -19.86 19.76
N TRP A 117 -7.26 -18.56 19.57
CA TRP A 117 -6.35 -17.48 19.98
C TRP A 117 -7.05 -16.54 20.94
N VAL A 118 -6.51 -16.38 22.14
CA VAL A 118 -7.06 -15.54 23.20
C VAL A 118 -6.16 -14.35 23.40
N PHE A 119 -6.65 -13.14 23.11
CA PHE A 119 -5.93 -11.88 23.26
C PHE A 119 -6.44 -11.11 24.46
N LYS A 120 -5.51 -10.54 25.24
CA LYS A 120 -5.83 -9.63 26.33
C LYS A 120 -5.47 -8.20 25.91
N LEU A 121 -6.48 -7.33 25.86
CA LEU A 121 -6.30 -5.91 25.51
C LEU A 121 -5.68 -5.13 26.66
N ARG A 122 -4.93 -4.08 26.32
CA ARG A 122 -4.50 -3.04 27.25
C ARG A 122 -5.72 -2.37 27.92
N PRO A 123 -5.59 -1.91 29.15
CA PRO A 123 -6.66 -1.17 29.81
C PRO A 123 -6.78 0.24 29.21
N ASN A 124 -7.99 0.83 29.32
CA ASN A 124 -8.27 2.25 29.01
C ASN A 124 -7.95 2.69 27.57
N LEU A 125 -8.02 1.78 26.60
CA LEU A 125 -7.88 2.11 25.19
C LEU A 125 -8.99 3.07 24.74
N LYS A 126 -8.67 3.99 23.83
CA LYS A 126 -9.60 4.99 23.32
C LYS A 126 -9.39 5.24 21.83
N PHE A 127 -10.47 5.56 21.15
CA PHE A 127 -10.46 6.13 19.81
C PHE A 127 -10.00 7.59 19.83
N CYS A 128 -9.83 8.19 18.64
CA CYS A 128 -9.37 9.55 18.44
C CYS A 128 -10.22 10.64 19.12
N ASP A 129 -11.50 10.41 19.33
CA ASP A 129 -12.42 11.35 20.00
C ASP A 129 -12.57 11.11 21.51
N GLY A 130 -11.81 10.15 22.06
CA GLY A 130 -11.86 9.77 23.47
C GLY A 130 -12.91 8.68 23.79
N THR A 131 -13.70 8.23 22.83
CA THR A 131 -14.62 7.09 23.00
C THR A 131 -13.83 5.84 23.42
N PRO A 132 -14.25 5.09 24.47
CA PRO A 132 -13.58 3.86 24.87
C PRO A 132 -13.55 2.83 23.76
N LEU A 133 -12.41 2.13 23.62
CA LEU A 133 -12.24 0.96 22.75
C LEU A 133 -12.16 -0.30 23.63
N THR A 134 -12.99 -1.29 23.29
CA THR A 134 -13.12 -2.55 24.05
C THR A 134 -13.02 -3.77 23.13
N ALA A 135 -12.98 -4.96 23.70
CA ALA A 135 -13.04 -6.21 22.95
C ALA A 135 -14.30 -6.35 22.09
N ALA A 136 -15.41 -5.74 22.51
CA ALA A 136 -16.65 -5.72 21.71
C ALA A 136 -16.47 -4.93 20.40
N ASP A 137 -15.64 -3.88 20.40
CA ASP A 137 -15.34 -3.11 19.18
C ASP A 137 -14.46 -3.91 18.22
N VAL A 138 -13.49 -4.69 18.74
CA VAL A 138 -12.71 -5.61 17.92
C VAL A 138 -13.62 -6.63 17.26
N LYS A 139 -14.45 -7.33 18.05
CA LYS A 139 -15.43 -8.29 17.53
C LYS A 139 -16.32 -7.68 16.47
N ARG A 140 -16.95 -6.54 16.74
CA ARG A 140 -17.82 -5.81 15.81
C ARG A 140 -17.11 -5.49 14.50
N SER A 141 -15.84 -5.09 14.57
CA SER A 141 -15.06 -4.71 13.38
C SER A 141 -14.76 -5.92 12.49
N ILE A 142 -14.39 -7.06 13.09
CA ILE A 142 -14.17 -8.30 12.34
C ILE A 142 -15.47 -8.83 11.72
N GLU A 143 -16.56 -8.88 12.48
CA GLU A 143 -17.89 -9.29 11.97
C GLU A 143 -18.37 -8.35 10.83
N ARG A 144 -18.01 -7.06 10.93
CA ARG A 144 -18.29 -6.07 9.88
C ARG A 144 -17.54 -6.37 8.59
N VAL A 145 -16.24 -6.68 8.65
CA VAL A 145 -15.45 -7.09 7.48
C VAL A 145 -16.05 -8.33 6.82
N MET A 146 -16.38 -9.35 7.63
CA MET A 146 -17.00 -10.59 7.13
C MET A 146 -18.36 -10.33 6.46
N LYS A 147 -19.17 -9.41 7.02
CA LYS A 147 -20.51 -9.07 6.49
C LYS A 147 -20.45 -8.24 5.21
N ILE A 148 -19.58 -7.23 5.15
CA ILE A 148 -19.42 -6.35 3.98
C ILE A 148 -18.78 -7.12 2.83
N ASN A 149 -17.82 -8.00 3.13
CA ASN A 149 -17.12 -8.83 2.16
C ASN A 149 -16.51 -8.01 1.00
N GLY A 150 -15.84 -6.90 1.35
CA GLY A 150 -15.11 -6.06 0.41
C GLY A 150 -13.79 -6.69 -0.08
N ASP A 151 -13.01 -5.97 -0.84
CA ASP A 151 -11.82 -6.49 -1.54
C ASP A 151 -10.82 -7.24 -0.62
N PRO A 152 -10.43 -6.76 0.60
CA PRO A 152 -9.50 -7.48 1.47
C PRO A 152 -10.18 -8.47 2.43
N ALA A 153 -11.49 -8.69 2.32
CA ALA A 153 -12.23 -9.51 3.29
C ALA A 153 -11.74 -10.96 3.37
N TRP A 154 -11.15 -11.49 2.28
CA TRP A 154 -10.57 -12.83 2.23
C TRP A 154 -9.47 -13.04 3.30
N LEU A 155 -8.72 -11.98 3.66
CA LEU A 155 -7.74 -12.01 4.75
C LEU A 155 -8.37 -12.37 6.11
N VAL A 156 -9.68 -12.23 6.25
CA VAL A 156 -10.44 -12.58 7.46
C VAL A 156 -11.31 -13.82 7.21
N THR A 157 -12.09 -13.82 6.12
CA THR A 157 -13.12 -14.85 5.87
C THR A 157 -12.55 -16.23 5.57
N ASP A 158 -11.35 -16.33 5.03
CA ASP A 158 -10.70 -17.62 4.73
C ASP A 158 -10.09 -18.27 5.98
N PHE A 159 -9.95 -17.52 7.08
CA PHE A 159 -9.24 -17.98 8.26
C PHE A 159 -10.10 -17.99 9.52
N VAL A 160 -10.93 -16.97 9.72
CA VAL A 160 -11.71 -16.77 10.95
C VAL A 160 -13.09 -17.40 10.81
N GLU A 161 -13.41 -18.34 11.71
CA GLU A 161 -14.75 -18.91 11.84
C GLU A 161 -15.67 -17.95 12.59
N ARG A 162 -15.22 -17.48 13.76
CA ARG A 162 -15.95 -16.53 14.61
C ARG A 162 -15.04 -15.81 15.59
N VAL A 163 -15.52 -14.70 16.14
CA VAL A 163 -14.83 -13.92 17.18
C VAL A 163 -15.77 -13.70 18.35
N GLU A 164 -15.25 -13.83 19.58
CA GLU A 164 -15.99 -13.60 20.82
C GLU A 164 -15.31 -12.51 21.66
N ALA A 165 -16.10 -11.79 22.44
CA ALA A 165 -15.66 -10.80 23.39
C ALA A 165 -16.32 -11.08 24.76
N PRO A 166 -15.81 -12.05 25.54
CA PRO A 166 -16.44 -12.49 26.79
C PRO A 166 -16.46 -11.40 27.87
N ASN A 167 -15.59 -10.41 27.76
CA ASN A 167 -15.54 -9.23 28.61
C ASN A 167 -14.89 -8.05 27.87
N ALA A 168 -14.77 -6.89 28.48
CA ALA A 168 -14.30 -5.66 27.84
C ALA A 168 -12.83 -5.72 27.36
N THR A 169 -12.01 -6.66 27.86
CA THR A 169 -10.57 -6.72 27.58
C THR A 169 -10.11 -8.05 26.99
N THR A 170 -11.00 -9.00 26.73
CA THR A 170 -10.63 -10.30 26.17
C THR A 170 -11.29 -10.51 24.81
N VAL A 171 -10.47 -10.80 23.79
CA VAL A 171 -10.92 -11.18 22.44
C VAL A 171 -10.50 -12.61 22.17
N VAL A 172 -11.42 -13.43 21.68
CA VAL A 172 -11.17 -14.83 21.34
C VAL A 172 -11.48 -15.04 19.86
N PHE A 173 -10.46 -15.43 19.10
CA PHE A 173 -10.63 -15.88 17.72
C PHE A 173 -10.70 -17.39 17.66
N TYR A 174 -11.68 -17.89 16.93
CA TYR A 174 -11.79 -19.28 16.54
C TYR A 174 -11.51 -19.37 15.04
N LEU A 175 -10.50 -20.13 14.67
CA LEU A 175 -10.08 -20.29 13.28
C LEU A 175 -10.69 -21.54 12.66
N GLN A 176 -10.94 -21.50 11.36
CA GLN A 176 -11.42 -22.65 10.58
C GLN A 176 -10.41 -23.82 10.62
N ALA A 177 -9.11 -23.49 10.58
CA ALA A 177 -7.99 -24.40 10.72
C ALA A 177 -6.84 -23.68 11.42
N PRO A 178 -5.81 -24.38 11.97
CA PRO A 178 -4.59 -23.73 12.42
C PRO A 178 -3.95 -22.92 11.28
N VAL A 179 -3.46 -21.71 11.59
CA VAL A 179 -2.78 -20.85 10.63
C VAL A 179 -1.46 -20.40 11.23
N SER A 180 -0.35 -20.79 10.62
CA SER A 180 1.00 -20.54 11.15
C SER A 180 1.41 -19.07 11.14
N TYR A 181 0.80 -18.26 10.27
CA TYR A 181 1.06 -16.83 10.11
C TYR A 181 -0.11 -15.94 10.60
N PHE A 182 -0.98 -16.45 11.49
CA PHE A 182 -2.16 -15.71 11.95
C PHE A 182 -1.82 -14.37 12.62
N LEU A 183 -0.71 -14.28 13.35
CA LEU A 183 -0.26 -13.00 13.92
C LEU A 183 0.10 -11.97 12.84
N ALA A 184 0.65 -12.42 11.71
CA ALA A 184 0.95 -11.53 10.59
C ALA A 184 -0.34 -11.01 9.92
N LEU A 185 -1.37 -11.86 9.79
CA LEU A 185 -2.70 -11.44 9.34
C LEU A 185 -3.32 -10.39 10.27
N LEU A 186 -3.25 -10.59 11.59
CA LEU A 186 -3.77 -9.65 12.60
C LEU A 186 -3.11 -8.27 12.55
N ALA A 187 -1.91 -8.18 11.96
CA ALA A 187 -1.22 -6.92 11.76
C ALA A 187 -1.68 -6.17 10.49
N THR A 188 -2.70 -6.64 9.78
CA THR A 188 -3.25 -6.00 8.56
C THR A 188 -4.52 -5.19 8.83
N PRO A 189 -4.81 -4.13 8.05
CA PRO A 189 -5.94 -3.24 8.29
C PRO A 189 -7.32 -3.89 8.42
N PRO A 190 -7.70 -4.96 7.70
CA PRO A 190 -8.98 -5.64 7.89
C PRO A 190 -9.23 -6.15 9.31
N TYR A 191 -8.18 -6.36 10.11
CA TYR A 191 -8.27 -6.76 11.51
C TYR A 191 -8.28 -5.60 12.51
N PHE A 192 -8.15 -4.35 12.05
CA PHE A 192 -8.09 -3.20 12.95
C PHE A 192 -9.49 -2.79 13.42
N PRO A 193 -9.69 -2.58 14.72
CA PRO A 193 -10.96 -2.08 15.23
C PRO A 193 -11.23 -0.67 14.74
N VAL A 194 -12.40 -0.48 14.14
CA VAL A 194 -12.88 0.80 13.63
C VAL A 194 -13.81 1.47 14.62
N HIS A 195 -13.82 2.80 14.59
CA HIS A 195 -14.71 3.61 15.43
C HIS A 195 -16.20 3.23 15.21
N PRO A 196 -17.08 3.28 16.24
CA PRO A 196 -18.52 2.99 16.08
C PRO A 196 -19.28 3.85 15.06
N LYS A 197 -18.69 4.96 14.60
CA LYS A 197 -19.26 5.79 13.53
C LYS A 197 -19.23 5.14 12.14
N TYR A 198 -18.38 4.12 11.92
CA TYR A 198 -18.43 3.36 10.68
C TYR A 198 -19.75 2.61 10.56
N ALA A 199 -20.39 2.70 9.41
CA ALA A 199 -21.65 2.02 9.15
C ALA A 199 -21.51 0.49 9.32
N PRO A 200 -22.46 -0.21 9.98
CA PRO A 200 -22.28 -1.61 10.39
C PRO A 200 -22.37 -2.62 9.24
N ASP A 201 -22.87 -2.22 8.08
CA ASP A 201 -23.26 -3.14 6.99
C ASP A 201 -23.05 -2.60 5.58
N LYS A 202 -22.33 -1.50 5.46
CA LYS A 202 -21.95 -0.91 4.16
C LYS A 202 -20.57 -0.27 4.23
N ILE A 203 -19.94 -0.14 3.08
CA ILE A 203 -18.67 0.58 2.92
C ILE A 203 -18.89 2.06 3.24
N ASP A 204 -17.94 2.67 3.95
CA ASP A 204 -17.93 4.07 4.36
C ASP A 204 -16.58 4.72 3.99
N SER A 205 -16.35 4.86 2.69
CA SER A 205 -15.04 5.18 2.08
C SER A 205 -14.44 6.52 2.49
N ASP A 206 -15.26 7.47 2.96
CA ASP A 206 -14.82 8.81 3.38
C ASP A 206 -14.87 8.99 4.91
N GLN A 207 -15.05 7.90 5.68
CA GLN A 207 -15.11 7.98 7.14
C GLN A 207 -13.76 8.33 7.74
N THR A 208 -13.70 9.47 8.42
CA THR A 208 -12.46 9.99 9.02
C THR A 208 -12.30 9.70 10.51
N ALA A 209 -13.25 8.98 11.12
CA ALA A 209 -13.17 8.65 12.55
C ALA A 209 -11.99 7.73 12.90
N GLY A 210 -11.51 6.94 11.92
CA GLY A 210 -10.33 6.09 12.06
C GLY A 210 -10.44 5.04 13.17
N GLY A 211 -9.34 4.80 13.84
CA GLY A 211 -9.19 3.84 14.94
C GLY A 211 -8.48 4.46 16.14
N ALA A 212 -7.61 3.66 16.78
CA ALA A 212 -6.84 4.04 17.96
C ALA A 212 -5.34 4.21 17.67
N GLY A 213 -4.98 4.58 16.45
CA GLY A 213 -3.60 4.78 16.02
C GLY A 213 -2.94 6.03 16.60
N PRO A 214 -1.63 6.22 16.27
CA PRO A 214 -0.84 7.37 16.76
C PRO A 214 -1.30 8.72 16.23
N TYR A 215 -2.05 8.76 15.14
CA TYR A 215 -2.62 9.99 14.55
C TYR A 215 -4.12 9.87 14.33
N CYS A 216 -4.75 11.04 14.25
CA CYS A 216 -6.16 11.20 13.89
C CYS A 216 -6.26 12.04 12.63
N ILE A 217 -7.22 11.75 11.74
CA ILE A 217 -7.49 12.59 10.58
C ILE A 217 -8.15 13.90 11.07
N LYS A 218 -7.50 15.03 10.79
CA LYS A 218 -8.05 16.36 11.04
C LYS A 218 -8.84 16.87 9.85
N THR A 219 -8.31 16.65 8.66
CA THR A 219 -8.91 17.08 7.40
C THR A 219 -8.56 16.08 6.31
N PHE A 220 -9.54 15.70 5.52
CA PHE A 220 -9.38 14.94 4.30
C PHE A 220 -10.04 15.69 3.16
N VAL A 221 -9.26 16.06 2.15
CA VAL A 221 -9.75 16.64 0.90
C VAL A 221 -9.29 15.70 -0.20
N ARG A 222 -10.24 14.93 -0.73
CA ARG A 222 -9.97 13.88 -1.72
C ARG A 222 -9.16 14.44 -2.87
N ASP A 223 -8.16 13.67 -3.32
CA ASP A 223 -7.21 14.02 -4.39
C ASP A 223 -6.32 15.26 -4.17
N GLN A 224 -6.39 15.90 -3.00
CA GLN A 224 -5.59 17.09 -2.68
C GLN A 224 -4.66 16.85 -1.50
N GLN A 225 -5.20 16.55 -0.32
CA GLN A 225 -4.39 16.36 0.89
C GLN A 225 -5.13 15.65 2.02
N ILE A 226 -4.34 15.03 2.90
CA ILE A 226 -4.76 14.61 4.24
C ILE A 226 -3.94 15.37 5.27
N VAL A 227 -4.58 15.87 6.31
CA VAL A 227 -3.93 16.43 7.51
C VAL A 227 -4.19 15.51 8.68
N LEU A 228 -3.11 15.01 9.27
CA LEU A 228 -3.14 14.20 10.49
C LEU A 228 -2.62 15.01 11.67
N GLU A 229 -3.24 14.84 12.84
CA GLU A 229 -2.77 15.38 14.12
C GLU A 229 -2.49 14.23 15.10
N ALA A 230 -1.45 14.38 15.93
CA ALA A 230 -1.10 13.37 16.92
C ALA A 230 -2.30 13.09 17.84
N ASN A 231 -2.62 11.81 18.02
CA ASN A 231 -3.74 11.36 18.83
C ASN A 231 -3.48 11.66 20.32
N PRO A 232 -4.28 12.51 20.98
CA PRO A 232 -4.09 12.82 22.39
C PRO A 232 -4.34 11.62 23.32
N TYR A 233 -5.07 10.63 22.85
CA TYR A 233 -5.44 9.42 23.60
C TYR A 233 -4.62 8.19 23.23
N TYR A 234 -3.58 8.36 22.38
CA TYR A 234 -2.73 7.23 21.99
C TYR A 234 -2.03 6.61 23.19
N TYR A 235 -2.16 5.30 23.34
CA TYR A 235 -1.60 4.53 24.47
C TYR A 235 -0.08 4.34 24.38
N GLY A 236 0.51 4.51 23.20
CA GLY A 236 1.95 4.37 22.95
C GLY A 236 2.73 5.67 23.14
N PRO A 237 4.02 5.67 22.79
CA PRO A 237 4.86 6.87 22.84
C PRO A 237 4.31 7.99 21.95
N LYS A 238 4.26 9.21 22.46
CA LYS A 238 3.81 10.37 21.68
C LYS A 238 4.73 10.60 20.48
N PRO A 239 4.18 10.78 19.26
CA PRO A 239 4.97 11.17 18.10
C PRO A 239 5.72 12.50 18.33
N GLN A 240 6.96 12.61 17.82
CA GLN A 240 7.69 13.88 17.80
C GLN A 240 7.03 14.88 16.85
N ILE A 241 6.49 14.39 15.75
CA ILE A 241 5.76 15.17 14.75
C ILE A 241 4.31 15.28 15.22
N SER A 242 3.87 16.47 15.59
CA SER A 242 2.49 16.68 16.07
C SER A 242 1.47 16.82 14.94
N ARG A 243 1.93 17.17 13.72
CA ARG A 243 1.09 17.31 12.53
C ARG A 243 1.79 16.75 11.30
N VAL A 244 1.10 15.89 10.53
CA VAL A 244 1.56 15.39 9.23
C VAL A 244 0.60 15.87 8.17
N VAL A 245 1.14 16.51 7.11
CA VAL A 245 0.38 16.94 5.93
C VAL A 245 0.82 16.07 4.76
N ILE A 246 -0.06 15.29 4.20
CA ILE A 246 0.19 14.48 3.01
C ILE A 246 -0.43 15.19 1.82
N ARG A 247 0.38 15.54 0.82
CA ARG A 247 -0.05 16.21 -0.40
C ARG A 247 0.01 15.27 -1.59
N PHE A 248 -1.04 15.27 -2.39
CA PHE A 248 -1.15 14.43 -3.58
C PHE A 248 -0.68 15.20 -4.81
N TYR A 249 0.28 14.65 -5.53
CA TYR A 249 0.83 15.20 -6.77
C TYR A 249 0.36 14.37 -7.96
N LYS A 250 0.29 15.02 -9.11
CA LYS A 250 -0.18 14.38 -10.35
C LYS A 250 0.80 13.35 -10.90
N ASP A 251 2.10 13.65 -10.79
CA ASP A 251 3.18 12.88 -11.40
C ASP A 251 4.52 13.07 -10.65
N ALA A 252 5.50 12.24 -10.99
CA ALA A 252 6.83 12.26 -10.39
C ALA A 252 7.56 13.60 -10.60
N THR A 253 7.36 14.26 -11.75
CA THR A 253 8.01 15.53 -12.05
C THR A 253 7.52 16.64 -11.13
N THR A 254 6.21 16.76 -10.94
CA THR A 254 5.62 17.77 -10.04
C THR A 254 5.99 17.48 -8.58
N LEU A 255 6.03 16.20 -8.18
CA LEU A 255 6.49 15.77 -6.86
C LEU A 255 7.97 16.18 -6.61
N ARG A 256 8.86 15.89 -7.57
CA ARG A 256 10.26 16.27 -7.49
C ARG A 256 10.44 17.77 -7.36
N LEU A 257 9.77 18.56 -8.21
CA LEU A 257 9.83 20.02 -8.17
C LEU A 257 9.37 20.59 -6.82
N ALA A 258 8.32 20.02 -6.22
CA ALA A 258 7.83 20.43 -4.91
C ALA A 258 8.89 20.19 -3.82
N LEU A 259 9.61 19.06 -3.88
CA LEU A 259 10.72 18.78 -2.96
C LEU A 259 11.87 19.78 -3.15
N GLU A 260 12.29 20.02 -4.39
CA GLU A 260 13.40 20.94 -4.72
C GLU A 260 13.09 22.38 -4.32
N ARG A 261 11.82 22.81 -4.35
CA ARG A 261 11.35 24.13 -3.90
C ARG A 261 11.14 24.22 -2.39
N GLY A 262 11.27 23.09 -1.67
CA GLY A 262 11.04 23.03 -0.22
C GLY A 262 9.58 23.08 0.21
N GLU A 263 8.63 22.88 -0.71
CA GLU A 263 7.19 22.85 -0.46
C GLU A 263 6.77 21.58 0.31
N ILE A 264 7.59 20.53 0.22
CA ILE A 264 7.47 19.28 0.98
C ILE A 264 8.81 18.94 1.63
N ASP A 265 8.74 18.12 2.68
CA ASP A 265 9.92 17.68 3.44
C ASP A 265 10.39 16.29 3.00
N ILE A 266 9.46 15.48 2.53
CA ILE A 266 9.67 14.11 2.06
C ILE A 266 8.95 13.94 0.72
N ALA A 267 9.65 13.40 -0.29
CA ALA A 267 9.05 12.82 -1.47
C ALA A 267 9.03 11.29 -1.30
N TRP A 268 7.86 10.70 -1.31
CA TRP A 268 7.63 9.29 -1.04
C TRP A 268 6.92 8.64 -2.21
N ARG A 269 7.47 7.52 -2.67
CA ARG A 269 7.00 6.70 -3.81
C ARG A 269 7.01 7.40 -5.18
N THR A 270 7.15 6.58 -6.20
CA THR A 270 6.98 6.88 -7.63
C THR A 270 7.87 7.97 -8.24
N LEU A 271 8.96 8.39 -7.57
CA LEU A 271 10.03 9.11 -8.25
C LEU A 271 10.65 8.21 -9.33
N ASN A 272 10.92 8.77 -10.51
CA ASN A 272 11.54 8.03 -11.59
C ASN A 272 13.01 7.70 -11.26
N PRO A 273 13.57 6.57 -11.74
CA PRO A 273 14.97 6.22 -11.51
C PRO A 273 15.96 7.34 -11.86
N PRO A 274 15.84 8.07 -12.99
CA PRO A 274 16.70 9.22 -13.28
C PRO A 274 16.59 10.35 -12.26
N ASP A 275 15.39 10.59 -11.71
CA ASP A 275 15.17 11.61 -10.69
C ASP A 275 15.85 11.25 -9.37
N ILE A 276 15.78 9.97 -8.97
CA ILE A 276 16.45 9.44 -7.78
C ILE A 276 17.97 9.61 -7.92
N GLU A 277 18.55 9.25 -9.08
CA GLU A 277 19.97 9.43 -9.38
C GLU A 277 20.38 10.91 -9.29
N ALA A 278 19.60 11.80 -9.91
CA ALA A 278 19.89 13.24 -9.92
C ALA A 278 19.79 13.85 -8.51
N LEU A 279 18.76 13.48 -7.73
CA LEU A 279 18.59 13.96 -6.35
C LEU A 279 19.73 13.46 -5.45
N LYS A 280 20.15 12.19 -5.61
CA LYS A 280 21.29 11.61 -4.90
C LYS A 280 22.59 12.33 -5.25
N ALA A 281 22.86 12.57 -6.53
CA ALA A 281 24.04 13.27 -7.02
C ALA A 281 24.11 14.75 -6.58
N SER A 282 22.96 15.40 -6.37
CA SER A 282 22.88 16.79 -5.93
C SER A 282 23.50 17.03 -4.53
N GLY A 283 23.56 16.03 -3.68
CA GLY A 283 24.00 16.14 -2.28
C GLY A 283 23.10 17.00 -1.37
N LYS A 284 22.00 17.55 -1.90
CA LYS A 284 21.09 18.45 -1.17
C LYS A 284 20.06 17.68 -0.34
N PHE A 285 19.79 16.43 -0.69
CA PHE A 285 18.78 15.59 -0.08
C PHE A 285 19.38 14.28 0.41
N LYS A 286 18.72 13.67 1.39
CA LYS A 286 19.02 12.31 1.82
C LYS A 286 18.12 11.35 1.03
N VAL A 287 18.74 10.43 0.29
CA VAL A 287 18.04 9.35 -0.40
C VAL A 287 18.13 8.10 0.46
N VAL A 288 17.01 7.65 0.99
CA VAL A 288 16.89 6.43 1.79
C VAL A 288 16.38 5.32 0.87
N GLU A 289 17.17 4.27 0.73
CA GLU A 289 16.79 3.06 0.04
C GLU A 289 16.12 2.10 1.03
N VAL A 290 14.91 1.67 0.72
CA VAL A 290 14.16 0.69 1.52
C VAL A 290 14.32 -0.67 0.87
N PRO A 291 14.84 -1.68 1.59
CA PRO A 291 14.87 -3.05 1.11
C PRO A 291 13.49 -3.47 0.62
N GLY A 292 13.41 -3.99 -0.59
CA GLY A 292 12.14 -4.22 -1.25
C GLY A 292 11.59 -5.61 -1.03
N SER A 293 10.31 -5.66 -0.75
CA SER A 293 9.51 -6.89 -0.79
C SER A 293 8.50 -6.87 -1.94
N PHE A 294 8.41 -5.74 -2.68
CA PHE A 294 7.51 -5.70 -3.83
C PHE A 294 8.11 -6.38 -5.05
N ILE A 295 7.26 -7.05 -5.81
CA ILE A 295 7.64 -7.77 -7.01
C ILE A 295 6.87 -7.29 -8.23
N ARG A 296 7.48 -7.41 -9.41
CA ARG A 296 6.84 -7.22 -10.70
C ARG A 296 6.86 -8.54 -11.45
N TYR A 297 5.77 -8.86 -12.12
CA TYR A 297 5.60 -10.13 -12.81
C TYR A 297 4.66 -9.99 -14.01
N ILE A 298 4.68 -11.01 -14.88
CA ILE A 298 3.78 -11.13 -16.02
C ILE A 298 2.76 -12.20 -15.70
N VAL A 299 1.47 -11.90 -15.87
CA VAL A 299 0.38 -12.88 -15.80
C VAL A 299 0.06 -13.39 -17.21
N LEU A 300 0.01 -14.70 -17.37
CA LEU A 300 -0.39 -15.37 -18.60
C LEU A 300 -1.80 -15.93 -18.44
N ASN A 301 -2.72 -15.60 -19.36
CA ASN A 301 -4.09 -16.07 -19.32
C ASN A 301 -4.22 -17.44 -20.01
N LEU A 302 -4.34 -18.48 -19.20
CA LEU A 302 -4.41 -19.88 -19.67
C LEU A 302 -5.74 -20.21 -20.36
N ASN A 303 -6.74 -19.33 -20.29
CA ASN A 303 -7.99 -19.48 -21.06
C ASN A 303 -7.79 -19.13 -22.54
N MET A 304 -6.75 -18.36 -22.89
CA MET A 304 -6.42 -18.01 -24.27
C MET A 304 -5.84 -19.23 -25.00
N PRO A 305 -6.34 -19.55 -26.21
CA PRO A 305 -5.92 -20.75 -26.96
C PRO A 305 -4.39 -20.85 -27.13
N GLU A 306 -3.73 -19.73 -27.42
CA GLU A 306 -2.28 -19.64 -27.66
C GLU A 306 -1.46 -19.95 -26.41
N LEU A 307 -2.02 -19.68 -25.21
CA LEU A 307 -1.34 -19.84 -23.93
C LEU A 307 -1.71 -21.13 -23.18
N LYS A 308 -2.56 -22.00 -23.76
CA LYS A 308 -2.89 -23.30 -23.15
C LYS A 308 -1.69 -24.26 -23.11
N ASP A 309 -0.87 -24.26 -24.14
CA ASP A 309 0.34 -25.11 -24.19
C ASP A 309 1.39 -24.54 -23.23
N ALA A 310 1.82 -25.36 -22.26
CA ALA A 310 2.86 -24.99 -21.30
C ALA A 310 4.21 -24.65 -22.01
N LYS A 311 4.53 -25.29 -23.14
CA LYS A 311 5.74 -24.98 -23.89
C LYS A 311 5.79 -23.56 -24.42
N VAL A 312 4.64 -23.01 -24.82
CA VAL A 312 4.52 -21.58 -25.19
C VAL A 312 4.85 -20.68 -24.01
N ARG A 313 4.26 -20.96 -22.85
CA ARG A 313 4.49 -20.17 -21.63
C ARG A 313 5.94 -20.28 -21.15
N GLN A 314 6.50 -21.48 -21.21
CA GLN A 314 7.91 -21.75 -20.89
C GLN A 314 8.86 -21.02 -21.86
N ALA A 315 8.52 -20.95 -23.13
CA ALA A 315 9.30 -20.22 -24.13
C ALA A 315 9.31 -18.71 -23.83
N LEU A 316 8.15 -18.15 -23.51
CA LEU A 316 8.05 -16.73 -23.10
C LEU A 316 8.89 -16.47 -21.83
N ALA A 317 8.90 -17.39 -20.86
CA ALA A 317 9.71 -17.28 -19.65
C ALA A 317 11.22 -17.35 -19.92
N ALA A 318 11.65 -18.23 -20.85
CA ALA A 318 13.05 -18.42 -21.21
C ALA A 318 13.64 -17.21 -21.96
N ALA A 319 12.82 -16.53 -22.78
CA ALA A 319 13.25 -15.38 -23.56
C ALA A 319 13.40 -14.08 -22.74
N VAL A 320 12.89 -14.02 -21.50
CA VAL A 320 12.99 -12.82 -20.65
C VAL A 320 14.42 -12.61 -20.17
N CYS A 321 14.96 -11.41 -20.45
CA CYS A 321 16.28 -10.95 -20.02
C CYS A 321 16.13 -10.04 -18.78
N ARG A 322 16.02 -10.61 -17.59
CA ARG A 322 15.72 -9.86 -16.35
C ARG A 322 16.83 -8.90 -15.95
N LYS A 323 18.09 -9.30 -16.17
CA LYS A 323 19.26 -8.43 -15.90
C LYS A 323 19.27 -7.22 -16.79
N ASP A 324 18.92 -7.38 -18.06
CA ASP A 324 18.80 -6.28 -19.01
C ASP A 324 17.67 -5.34 -18.62
N ILE A 325 16.49 -5.86 -18.28
CA ILE A 325 15.35 -5.08 -17.76
C ILE A 325 15.78 -4.25 -16.55
N ALA A 326 16.47 -4.88 -15.57
CA ALA A 326 16.92 -4.19 -14.35
C ALA A 326 17.86 -3.02 -14.65
N GLN A 327 18.73 -3.13 -15.68
CA GLN A 327 19.70 -2.10 -16.02
C GLN A 327 19.13 -1.05 -16.98
N THR A 328 18.40 -1.46 -18.01
CA THR A 328 17.97 -0.55 -19.09
C THR A 328 16.69 0.21 -18.72
N VAL A 329 15.72 -0.45 -18.10
CA VAL A 329 14.45 0.14 -17.71
C VAL A 329 14.55 0.80 -16.33
N PHE A 330 15.08 0.05 -15.35
CA PHE A 330 15.07 0.47 -13.95
C PHE A 330 16.41 1.06 -13.46
N ARG A 331 17.45 1.15 -14.31
CA ARG A 331 18.76 1.75 -14.01
C ARG A 331 19.38 1.25 -12.70
N GLY A 332 19.22 -0.06 -12.42
CA GLY A 332 19.76 -0.71 -11.22
C GLY A 332 18.97 -0.43 -9.92
N THR A 333 17.82 0.25 -9.99
CA THR A 333 16.95 0.47 -8.82
C THR A 333 16.13 -0.77 -8.43
N VAL A 334 16.28 -1.87 -9.15
CA VAL A 334 15.62 -3.16 -8.88
C VAL A 334 16.62 -4.30 -9.04
N THR A 335 16.26 -5.49 -8.55
CA THR A 335 17.02 -6.72 -8.77
C THR A 335 16.22 -7.71 -9.60
N PRO A 336 16.87 -8.53 -10.49
CA PRO A 336 16.21 -9.62 -11.18
C PRO A 336 15.57 -10.61 -10.21
N LEU A 337 14.35 -11.06 -10.49
CA LEU A 337 13.63 -12.02 -9.65
C LEU A 337 13.31 -13.29 -10.45
N TYR A 338 13.62 -14.45 -9.85
CA TYR A 338 13.50 -15.77 -10.51
C TYR A 338 12.51 -16.70 -9.82
N THR A 339 11.69 -16.18 -8.92
CA THR A 339 10.54 -16.82 -8.27
C THR A 339 9.56 -15.73 -7.83
N LEU A 340 8.38 -16.07 -7.29
CA LEU A 340 7.46 -15.08 -6.73
C LEU A 340 7.87 -14.65 -5.31
N ILE A 341 8.52 -15.52 -4.53
CA ILE A 341 8.98 -15.17 -3.17
C ILE A 341 10.22 -14.29 -3.30
N PRO A 342 10.24 -13.07 -2.71
CA PRO A 342 11.37 -12.15 -2.79
C PRO A 342 12.69 -12.77 -2.33
N GLU A 343 13.79 -12.45 -3.03
CA GLU A 343 15.13 -12.85 -2.62
C GLU A 343 15.45 -12.23 -1.25
N GLY A 344 16.00 -13.03 -0.35
CA GLY A 344 16.25 -12.65 1.05
C GLY A 344 15.14 -13.06 2.02
N MET A 345 13.95 -13.41 1.54
CA MET A 345 12.92 -14.07 2.35
C MET A 345 13.21 -15.57 2.43
N TRP A 346 12.96 -16.17 3.60
CA TRP A 346 13.06 -17.62 3.76
C TRP A 346 12.10 -18.32 2.76
N GLY A 347 12.48 -19.50 2.29
CA GLY A 347 11.70 -20.24 1.29
C GLY A 347 11.81 -19.72 -0.15
N SER A 348 12.62 -18.71 -0.43
CA SER A 348 12.88 -18.22 -1.80
C SER A 348 13.89 -19.11 -2.53
N TYR A 349 13.50 -19.65 -3.70
CA TYR A 349 14.36 -20.48 -4.57
C TYR A 349 14.31 -19.97 -6.00
N PRO A 350 15.44 -19.76 -6.68
CA PRO A 350 15.48 -19.15 -8.00
C PRO A 350 15.12 -20.13 -9.13
N VAL A 351 13.96 -20.79 -9.04
CA VAL A 351 13.53 -21.90 -9.90
C VAL A 351 13.48 -21.56 -11.40
N PHE A 352 13.15 -20.31 -11.75
CA PHE A 352 13.17 -19.88 -13.16
C PHE A 352 14.59 -19.76 -13.71
N ARG A 353 15.54 -19.26 -12.91
CA ARG A 353 16.95 -19.20 -13.31
C ARG A 353 17.51 -20.60 -13.50
N ASP A 354 17.23 -21.51 -12.58
CA ASP A 354 17.75 -22.86 -12.60
C ASP A 354 17.21 -23.66 -13.81
N LYS A 355 15.95 -23.40 -14.21
CA LYS A 355 15.29 -24.09 -15.31
C LYS A 355 15.49 -23.43 -16.67
N TYR A 356 15.38 -22.11 -16.76
CA TYR A 356 15.36 -21.38 -18.02
C TYR A 356 16.60 -20.53 -18.26
N GLY A 357 17.40 -20.27 -17.22
CA GLY A 357 18.47 -19.28 -17.27
C GLY A 357 17.92 -17.84 -17.21
N ASP A 358 18.67 -16.94 -17.85
CA ASP A 358 18.28 -15.55 -18.08
C ASP A 358 18.60 -15.20 -19.54
N CYS A 359 17.62 -14.70 -20.30
CA CYS A 359 17.83 -14.36 -21.72
C CYS A 359 18.17 -15.57 -22.61
N ASN A 360 17.52 -16.72 -22.44
CA ASN A 360 17.82 -17.94 -23.17
C ASN A 360 16.96 -18.06 -24.46
N VAL A 361 17.31 -17.24 -25.44
CA VAL A 361 16.59 -17.15 -26.74
C VAL A 361 16.60 -18.49 -27.50
N GLU A 362 17.65 -19.24 -27.43
CA GLU A 362 17.74 -20.54 -28.14
C GLU A 362 16.81 -21.61 -27.52
N LEU A 363 16.72 -21.69 -26.21
CA LEU A 363 15.72 -22.52 -25.53
C LEU A 363 14.30 -22.06 -25.89
N ALA A 364 14.03 -20.77 -25.90
CA ALA A 364 12.74 -20.21 -26.28
C ALA A 364 12.35 -20.62 -27.72
N LYS A 365 13.26 -20.51 -28.69
CA LYS A 365 13.03 -20.96 -30.05
C LYS A 365 12.71 -22.44 -30.12
N SER A 366 13.48 -23.27 -29.43
CA SER A 366 13.26 -24.74 -29.40
C SER A 366 11.87 -25.09 -28.85
N LEU A 367 11.45 -24.44 -27.76
CA LEU A 367 10.13 -24.66 -27.16
C LEU A 367 8.99 -24.19 -28.08
N LEU A 368 9.14 -23.04 -28.75
CA LEU A 368 8.16 -22.52 -29.70
C LEU A 368 8.01 -23.47 -30.91
N GLN A 369 9.12 -24.00 -31.43
CA GLN A 369 9.09 -24.99 -32.52
C GLN A 369 8.37 -26.28 -32.12
N GLN A 370 8.61 -26.77 -30.90
CA GLN A 370 7.90 -27.93 -30.35
C GLN A 370 6.39 -27.66 -30.18
N ALA A 371 6.00 -26.41 -29.96
CA ALA A 371 4.59 -25.97 -29.87
C ALA A 371 3.98 -25.65 -31.26
N GLY A 372 4.74 -25.86 -32.35
CA GLY A 372 4.27 -25.67 -33.72
C GLY A 372 4.33 -24.24 -34.25
N TYR A 373 5.16 -23.39 -33.66
CA TYR A 373 5.42 -22.02 -34.12
C TYR A 373 6.77 -21.95 -34.86
N GLY A 374 6.91 -20.96 -35.73
CA GLY A 374 8.11 -20.74 -36.54
C GLY A 374 8.01 -19.42 -37.30
N PRO A 375 9.05 -19.05 -38.11
CA PRO A 375 9.04 -17.79 -38.86
C PRO A 375 7.83 -17.59 -39.76
N GLY A 376 7.28 -18.71 -40.33
CA GLY A 376 6.08 -18.68 -41.18
C GLY A 376 4.75 -18.77 -40.43
N LYS A 377 4.77 -19.06 -39.12
CA LYS A 377 3.59 -19.14 -38.25
C LYS A 377 3.95 -18.59 -36.89
N LYS A 378 3.93 -17.29 -36.75
CA LYS A 378 4.28 -16.60 -35.49
C LYS A 378 3.20 -16.73 -34.44
N LEU A 379 3.63 -16.78 -33.17
CA LEU A 379 2.79 -16.59 -32.01
C LEU A 379 2.44 -15.10 -31.86
N ASN A 380 1.16 -14.77 -31.86
CA ASN A 380 0.71 -13.40 -31.64
C ASN A 380 0.35 -13.20 -30.16
N ILE A 381 0.95 -12.19 -29.54
CA ILE A 381 0.76 -11.86 -28.12
C ILE A 381 0.20 -10.44 -27.99
N GLU A 382 -0.83 -10.27 -27.16
CA GLU A 382 -1.26 -8.97 -26.69
C GLU A 382 -0.71 -8.75 -25.27
N LEU A 383 0.24 -7.81 -25.13
CA LEU A 383 0.86 -7.44 -23.87
C LEU A 383 0.22 -6.16 -23.32
N TRP A 384 -0.38 -6.23 -22.15
CA TRP A 384 -1.06 -5.14 -21.49
C TRP A 384 -0.26 -4.58 -20.33
N TYR A 385 -0.26 -3.24 -20.17
CA TYR A 385 0.29 -2.53 -19.03
C TYR A 385 -0.63 -1.38 -18.58
N THR A 386 -0.44 -0.89 -17.34
CA THR A 386 -1.10 0.32 -16.83
C THR A 386 -0.08 1.46 -16.79
N PRO A 387 -0.39 2.66 -17.35
CA PRO A 387 0.63 3.68 -17.58
C PRO A 387 1.15 4.40 -16.34
N THR A 388 0.40 4.44 -15.24
CA THR A 388 0.71 5.31 -14.10
C THR A 388 0.76 4.62 -12.74
N HIS A 389 0.00 3.55 -12.53
CA HIS A 389 -0.17 2.91 -11.21
C HIS A 389 1.15 2.41 -10.59
N TYR A 390 2.05 1.86 -11.41
CA TYR A 390 3.37 1.41 -10.97
C TYR A 390 4.52 2.34 -11.36
N GLY A 391 4.21 3.52 -11.90
CA GLY A 391 5.16 4.51 -12.40
C GLY A 391 5.35 4.48 -13.91
N ASP A 392 6.08 5.48 -14.41
CA ASP A 392 6.25 5.73 -15.87
C ASP A 392 7.08 4.65 -16.58
N THR A 393 7.80 3.80 -15.84
CA THR A 393 8.66 2.73 -16.37
C THR A 393 7.89 1.58 -17.03
N GLU A 394 6.57 1.49 -16.80
CA GLU A 394 5.76 0.39 -17.33
C GLU A 394 5.70 0.33 -18.85
N LYS A 395 5.65 1.49 -19.49
CA LYS A 395 5.70 1.59 -20.95
C LYS A 395 7.02 1.06 -21.51
N ASP A 396 8.12 1.43 -20.87
CA ASP A 396 9.47 1.01 -21.28
C ASP A 396 9.68 -0.47 -21.01
N LEU A 397 9.17 -0.99 -19.87
CA LEU A 397 9.17 -2.41 -19.56
C LEU A 397 8.42 -3.22 -20.64
N ALA A 398 7.22 -2.77 -21.03
CA ALA A 398 6.45 -3.44 -22.08
C ALA A 398 7.16 -3.42 -23.44
N ALA A 399 7.83 -2.31 -23.77
CA ALA A 399 8.61 -2.18 -25.01
C ALA A 399 9.81 -3.16 -25.03
N VAL A 400 10.57 -3.24 -23.94
CA VAL A 400 11.72 -4.14 -23.81
C VAL A 400 11.28 -5.62 -23.86
N LEU A 401 10.20 -5.99 -23.18
CA LEU A 401 9.65 -7.35 -23.25
C LEU A 401 9.21 -7.72 -24.66
N ARG A 402 8.58 -6.79 -25.40
CA ARG A 402 8.25 -7.00 -26.81
C ARG A 402 9.52 -7.31 -27.62
N GLU A 403 10.56 -6.51 -27.49
CA GLU A 403 11.82 -6.72 -28.22
C GLU A 403 12.46 -8.07 -27.88
N GLN A 404 12.48 -8.46 -26.59
CA GLN A 404 13.04 -9.73 -26.13
C GLN A 404 12.27 -10.95 -26.70
N TRP A 405 10.94 -10.91 -26.72
CA TRP A 405 10.15 -12.01 -27.29
C TRP A 405 10.24 -12.06 -28.82
N GLU A 406 10.23 -10.90 -29.50
CA GLU A 406 10.35 -10.80 -30.95
C GLU A 406 11.74 -11.19 -31.46
N ALA A 407 12.79 -11.10 -30.62
CA ALA A 407 14.15 -11.59 -30.94
C ALA A 407 14.20 -13.08 -31.24
N THR A 408 13.21 -13.87 -30.82
CA THR A 408 13.07 -15.27 -31.24
C THR A 408 12.80 -15.44 -32.75
N GLY A 409 12.30 -14.39 -33.43
CA GLY A 409 11.82 -14.44 -34.83
C GLY A 409 10.46 -15.14 -34.98
N MET A 410 9.92 -15.74 -33.90
CA MET A 410 8.71 -16.59 -33.91
C MET A 410 7.54 -15.97 -33.10
N VAL A 411 7.73 -14.82 -32.48
CA VAL A 411 6.70 -14.10 -31.73
C VAL A 411 6.45 -12.74 -32.38
N SER A 412 5.23 -12.27 -32.30
CA SER A 412 4.81 -10.90 -32.66
C SER A 412 3.99 -10.32 -31.51
N VAL A 413 4.35 -9.15 -31.01
CA VAL A 413 3.73 -8.55 -29.81
C VAL A 413 3.02 -7.25 -30.13
N THR A 414 1.74 -7.18 -29.77
CA THR A 414 0.96 -5.95 -29.76
C THR A 414 0.87 -5.41 -28.33
N VAL A 415 1.45 -4.25 -28.07
CA VAL A 415 1.41 -3.61 -26.76
C VAL A 415 0.14 -2.78 -26.62
N LYS A 416 -0.58 -2.98 -25.51
CA LYS A 416 -1.83 -2.27 -25.16
C LYS A 416 -1.74 -1.69 -23.75
N SER A 417 -2.52 -0.65 -23.47
CA SER A 417 -2.59 -0.04 -22.15
C SER A 417 -4.01 0.33 -21.76
N ALA A 418 -4.27 0.38 -20.46
CA ALA A 418 -5.50 0.89 -19.89
C ALA A 418 -5.22 1.56 -18.54
N GLU A 419 -6.00 2.57 -18.20
CA GLU A 419 -5.98 3.20 -16.87
C GLU A 419 -6.37 2.18 -15.80
N TRP A 420 -5.86 2.35 -14.57
CA TRP A 420 -5.86 1.32 -13.53
C TRP A 420 -7.24 0.70 -13.27
N ALA A 421 -8.28 1.50 -13.09
CA ALA A 421 -9.62 0.98 -12.83
C ALA A 421 -10.15 0.09 -13.98
N THR A 422 -9.96 0.53 -15.22
CA THR A 422 -10.32 -0.25 -16.42
C THR A 422 -9.42 -1.48 -16.56
N TYR A 423 -8.13 -1.33 -16.24
CA TYR A 423 -7.15 -2.41 -16.26
C TYR A 423 -7.56 -3.56 -15.33
N VAL A 424 -7.89 -3.26 -14.08
CA VAL A 424 -8.32 -4.25 -13.08
C VAL A 424 -9.62 -4.93 -13.51
N GLN A 425 -10.59 -4.18 -14.03
CA GLN A 425 -11.84 -4.76 -14.52
C GLN A 425 -11.59 -5.75 -15.68
N GLN A 426 -10.76 -5.40 -16.66
CA GLN A 426 -10.44 -6.26 -17.80
C GLN A 426 -9.61 -7.48 -17.37
N LEU A 427 -8.67 -7.29 -16.45
CA LEU A 427 -7.88 -8.39 -15.86
C LEU A 427 -8.82 -9.42 -15.20
N ARG A 428 -9.64 -8.99 -14.25
CA ARG A 428 -10.57 -9.85 -13.50
C ARG A 428 -11.57 -10.58 -14.39
N SER A 429 -11.99 -9.95 -15.48
CA SER A 429 -12.90 -10.58 -16.47
C SER A 429 -12.19 -11.60 -17.38
N GLY A 430 -10.86 -11.74 -17.30
CA GLY A 430 -10.07 -12.59 -18.19
C GLY A 430 -9.99 -12.08 -19.64
N ALA A 431 -10.20 -10.79 -19.87
CA ALA A 431 -10.13 -10.19 -21.21
C ALA A 431 -8.69 -9.94 -21.68
N MET A 432 -7.72 -9.89 -20.78
CA MET A 432 -6.31 -9.67 -21.12
C MET A 432 -5.60 -10.99 -21.41
N MET A 433 -4.80 -11.03 -22.48
CA MET A 433 -4.02 -12.21 -22.84
C MET A 433 -2.76 -12.35 -21.99
N VAL A 434 -1.96 -11.27 -21.93
CA VAL A 434 -0.75 -11.16 -21.12
C VAL A 434 -0.76 -9.80 -20.43
N SER A 435 -0.54 -9.75 -19.13
CA SER A 435 -0.63 -8.51 -18.36
C SER A 435 0.55 -8.33 -17.40
N LEU A 436 1.01 -7.08 -17.25
CA LEU A 436 2.03 -6.68 -16.28
C LEU A 436 1.39 -6.28 -14.97
N LEU A 437 1.82 -6.89 -13.87
CA LEU A 437 1.34 -6.58 -12.53
C LEU A 437 2.48 -6.46 -11.52
N GLY A 438 2.15 -5.91 -10.37
CA GLY A 438 3.00 -5.89 -9.20
C GLY A 438 2.26 -6.36 -7.96
N TRP A 439 3.03 -6.71 -6.95
CA TRP A 439 2.54 -7.09 -5.63
C TRP A 439 3.35 -6.40 -4.55
N TYR A 440 2.69 -5.80 -3.63
CA TYR A 440 3.25 -5.33 -2.36
C TYR A 440 2.77 -6.28 -1.27
N PRO A 441 3.63 -6.68 -0.32
CA PRO A 441 3.22 -7.67 0.67
C PRO A 441 2.13 -7.13 1.59
N ASP A 442 1.07 -7.92 1.75
CA ASP A 442 0.06 -7.69 2.78
C ASP A 442 0.62 -8.06 4.16
N TYR A 443 1.36 -9.16 4.20
CA TYR A 443 2.08 -9.65 5.37
C TYR A 443 3.38 -10.35 4.95
N LEU A 444 4.36 -10.43 5.86
CA LEU A 444 5.69 -10.98 5.55
C LEU A 444 5.74 -12.49 5.78
N ASP A 445 5.22 -13.24 4.85
CA ASP A 445 5.31 -14.70 4.80
C ASP A 445 5.35 -15.19 3.34
N PRO A 446 6.04 -16.29 3.01
CA PRO A 446 5.99 -16.89 1.67
C PRO A 446 4.57 -17.19 1.17
N ASP A 447 3.62 -17.42 2.06
CA ASP A 447 2.22 -17.64 1.71
C ASP A 447 1.62 -16.48 0.91
N ASP A 448 1.93 -15.25 1.31
CA ASP A 448 1.48 -14.01 0.66
C ASP A 448 1.95 -13.87 -0.82
N TYR A 449 2.99 -14.60 -1.19
CA TYR A 449 3.55 -14.61 -2.54
C TYR A 449 3.20 -15.87 -3.34
N MET A 450 2.51 -16.83 -2.73
CA MET A 450 2.19 -18.09 -3.39
C MET A 450 0.68 -18.34 -3.43
N THR A 451 0.00 -18.30 -2.29
CA THR A 451 -1.43 -18.63 -2.19
C THR A 451 -2.34 -17.70 -3.01
N PRO A 452 -2.21 -16.37 -2.95
CA PRO A 452 -3.05 -15.46 -3.74
C PRO A 452 -2.89 -15.60 -5.25
N PHE A 453 -1.78 -16.17 -5.69
CA PHE A 453 -1.43 -16.30 -7.12
C PHE A 453 -1.72 -17.68 -7.69
N LEU A 454 -1.54 -18.74 -6.89
CA LEU A 454 -1.42 -20.10 -7.40
C LEU A 454 -2.47 -21.05 -6.84
N LYS A 455 -3.10 -20.75 -5.70
CA LYS A 455 -4.18 -21.58 -5.16
C LYS A 455 -5.46 -21.35 -5.94
N THR A 456 -6.09 -22.45 -6.39
CA THR A 456 -7.37 -22.41 -7.09
C THR A 456 -8.44 -21.72 -6.22
N GLY A 457 -9.09 -20.72 -6.77
CA GLY A 457 -10.07 -19.93 -6.03
C GLY A 457 -9.52 -18.64 -5.45
N SER A 458 -8.38 -18.65 -4.76
CA SER A 458 -7.71 -17.45 -4.25
C SER A 458 -7.14 -16.57 -5.38
N ASN A 459 -6.78 -17.17 -6.52
CA ASN A 459 -6.20 -16.50 -7.68
C ASN A 459 -7.22 -15.97 -8.70
N LYS A 460 -8.51 -16.00 -8.40
CA LYS A 460 -9.58 -15.53 -9.32
C LYS A 460 -9.41 -14.08 -9.78
N TRP A 461 -8.85 -13.24 -8.92
CA TRP A 461 -8.60 -11.84 -9.21
C TRP A 461 -7.63 -11.60 -10.38
N LEU A 462 -6.78 -12.58 -10.70
CA LEU A 462 -5.87 -12.55 -11.86
C LEU A 462 -6.58 -12.81 -13.20
N GLY A 463 -7.78 -13.38 -13.20
CA GLY A 463 -8.54 -13.71 -14.41
C GLY A 463 -7.83 -14.70 -15.35
N ASN A 464 -6.77 -15.38 -14.89
CA ASN A 464 -5.87 -16.15 -15.74
C ASN A 464 -6.24 -17.63 -15.91
N GLY A 465 -7.24 -18.12 -15.19
CA GLY A 465 -7.77 -19.49 -15.31
C GLY A 465 -6.82 -20.59 -14.81
N TYR A 466 -5.77 -20.26 -14.06
CA TYR A 466 -4.86 -21.28 -13.52
C TYR A 466 -5.52 -22.07 -12.38
N SER A 467 -5.39 -23.40 -12.46
CA SER A 467 -5.82 -24.36 -11.44
C SER A 467 -4.93 -25.60 -11.51
N ASN A 468 -4.39 -26.02 -10.38
CA ASN A 468 -3.58 -27.23 -10.24
C ASN A 468 -3.82 -27.88 -8.88
N PRO A 469 -4.50 -29.06 -8.82
CA PRO A 469 -4.83 -29.72 -7.55
C PRO A 469 -3.62 -30.10 -6.70
N THR A 470 -2.45 -30.39 -7.31
CA THR A 470 -1.22 -30.66 -6.56
C THR A 470 -0.68 -29.39 -5.91
N MET A 471 -0.71 -28.27 -6.62
CA MET A 471 -0.39 -26.94 -6.07
C MET A 471 -1.29 -26.62 -4.88
N ASP A 472 -2.60 -26.80 -5.03
CA ASP A 472 -3.59 -26.53 -3.98
C ASP A 472 -3.29 -27.34 -2.70
N GLN A 473 -3.03 -28.64 -2.85
CA GLN A 473 -2.68 -29.50 -1.70
C GLN A 473 -1.38 -29.09 -1.01
N ILE A 474 -0.38 -28.66 -1.76
CA ILE A 474 0.90 -28.19 -1.19
C ILE A 474 0.68 -26.90 -0.41
N LEU A 475 -0.03 -25.93 -0.97
CA LEU A 475 -0.28 -24.64 -0.34
C LEU A 475 -1.18 -24.79 0.90
N GLU A 476 -2.20 -25.67 0.85
CA GLU A 476 -3.03 -26.00 2.01
C GLU A 476 -2.23 -26.64 3.15
N LYS A 477 -1.31 -27.56 2.83
CA LYS A 477 -0.41 -28.11 3.85
C LYS A 477 0.53 -27.05 4.42
N ALA A 478 1.08 -26.17 3.59
CA ALA A 478 2.00 -25.13 4.03
C ALA A 478 1.33 -24.11 4.97
N SER A 479 0.05 -23.80 4.75
CA SER A 479 -0.68 -22.82 5.57
C SER A 479 -0.95 -23.28 7.01
N VAL A 480 -1.05 -24.61 7.24
CA VAL A 480 -1.33 -25.20 8.57
C VAL A 480 -0.09 -25.77 9.26
N GLU A 481 1.01 -25.95 8.56
CA GLU A 481 2.26 -26.51 9.09
C GLU A 481 2.96 -25.48 9.99
N LEU A 482 3.31 -25.87 11.22
CA LEU A 482 3.96 -24.96 12.17
C LEU A 482 5.50 -24.99 12.09
N SER A 483 6.08 -26.04 11.50
CA SER A 483 7.53 -26.14 11.31
C SER A 483 7.97 -25.32 10.10
N GLN A 484 8.76 -24.28 10.32
CA GLN A 484 9.31 -23.47 9.24
C GLN A 484 10.09 -24.30 8.20
N SER A 485 10.89 -25.26 8.65
CA SER A 485 11.67 -26.13 7.75
C SER A 485 10.79 -27.05 6.88
N ALA A 486 9.67 -27.52 7.42
CA ALA A 486 8.70 -28.30 6.64
C ALA A 486 7.94 -27.40 5.64
N ARG A 487 7.53 -26.20 6.06
CA ARG A 487 6.94 -25.19 5.17
C ARG A 487 7.88 -24.81 4.02
N GLU A 488 9.16 -24.64 4.33
CA GLU A 488 10.19 -24.32 3.34
C GLU A 488 10.28 -25.38 2.22
N GLN A 489 10.21 -26.66 2.58
CA GLN A 489 10.18 -27.76 1.61
C GLN A 489 8.90 -27.74 0.75
N LEU A 490 7.74 -27.45 1.34
CA LEU A 490 6.48 -27.33 0.64
C LEU A 490 6.51 -26.16 -0.36
N TYR A 491 6.98 -24.98 0.06
CA TYR A 491 7.12 -23.84 -0.86
C TYR A 491 8.16 -24.09 -1.96
N ARG A 492 9.21 -24.86 -1.70
CA ARG A 492 10.15 -25.28 -2.76
C ARG A 492 9.46 -26.12 -3.83
N GLN A 493 8.63 -27.09 -3.42
CA GLN A 493 7.84 -27.90 -4.35
C GLN A 493 6.85 -27.06 -5.15
N ALA A 494 6.13 -26.14 -4.48
CA ALA A 494 5.21 -25.22 -5.15
C ALA A 494 5.91 -24.34 -6.20
N GLN A 495 7.10 -23.82 -5.91
CA GLN A 495 7.88 -23.03 -6.86
C GLN A 495 8.38 -23.87 -8.05
N GLN A 496 8.70 -25.15 -7.85
CA GLN A 496 9.03 -26.05 -8.97
C GLN A 496 7.83 -26.22 -9.91
N ILE A 497 6.63 -26.44 -9.37
CA ILE A 497 5.39 -26.51 -10.17
C ILE A 497 5.11 -25.17 -10.87
N LEU A 498 5.31 -24.04 -10.19
CA LEU A 498 5.20 -22.72 -10.80
C LEU A 498 6.10 -22.60 -12.04
N ALA A 499 7.34 -23.07 -11.96
CA ALA A 499 8.28 -23.05 -13.09
C ALA A 499 7.95 -24.09 -14.18
N GLU A 500 7.21 -25.16 -13.88
CA GLU A 500 6.70 -26.10 -14.89
C GLU A 500 5.47 -25.54 -15.62
N ASP A 501 4.48 -25.05 -14.87
CA ASP A 501 3.20 -24.63 -15.41
C ASP A 501 3.24 -23.22 -16.02
N VAL A 502 4.09 -22.36 -15.50
CA VAL A 502 4.29 -20.94 -15.90
C VAL A 502 2.98 -20.18 -16.08
N PRO A 503 2.09 -20.11 -15.10
CA PRO A 503 0.94 -19.21 -15.15
C PRO A 503 1.35 -17.75 -14.95
N ILE A 504 2.51 -17.53 -14.32
CA ILE A 504 3.09 -16.24 -14.00
C ILE A 504 4.60 -16.31 -14.25
N ILE A 505 5.17 -15.24 -14.81
CA ILE A 505 6.61 -15.09 -15.01
C ILE A 505 7.13 -14.01 -14.07
N PRO A 506 7.93 -14.33 -13.04
CA PRO A 506 8.60 -13.35 -12.19
C PRO A 506 9.57 -12.49 -13.00
N LEU A 507 9.64 -11.19 -12.73
CA LEU A 507 10.51 -10.26 -13.46
C LEU A 507 11.58 -9.64 -12.58
N ILE A 508 11.16 -8.82 -11.61
CA ILE A 508 12.06 -8.06 -10.76
C ILE A 508 11.49 -7.97 -9.34
N GLN A 509 12.41 -7.77 -8.42
CA GLN A 509 12.15 -7.35 -7.04
C GLN A 509 12.61 -5.91 -6.92
N GLY A 510 11.71 -5.05 -6.51
CA GLY A 510 11.98 -3.63 -6.43
C GLY A 510 12.43 -3.19 -5.05
N LYS A 511 12.89 -1.95 -4.99
CA LYS A 511 13.17 -1.20 -3.77
C LYS A 511 12.33 0.06 -3.79
N LEU A 512 11.93 0.55 -2.63
CA LEU A 512 11.34 1.88 -2.53
C LEU A 512 12.41 2.90 -2.13
N TYR A 513 12.27 4.10 -2.65
CA TYR A 513 13.16 5.20 -2.39
C TYR A 513 12.39 6.33 -1.71
N ILE A 514 12.91 6.79 -0.57
CA ILE A 514 12.39 7.96 0.13
C ILE A 514 13.43 9.07 0.00
N VAL A 515 13.03 10.20 -0.54
CA VAL A 515 13.91 11.37 -0.62
C VAL A 515 13.45 12.40 0.40
N THR A 516 14.34 12.77 1.31
CA THR A 516 14.03 13.65 2.44
C THR A 516 14.97 14.84 2.51
N LYS A 517 14.57 15.90 3.22
CA LYS A 517 15.51 16.91 3.72
C LYS A 517 16.57 16.23 4.60
N PRO A 518 17.81 16.75 4.66
CA PRO A 518 18.95 16.06 5.31
C PRO A 518 18.75 15.76 6.80
N ASN A 519 18.00 16.61 7.50
CA ASN A 519 17.74 16.51 8.94
C ASN A 519 16.58 15.55 9.31
N ILE A 520 16.00 14.83 8.34
CA ILE A 520 14.88 13.92 8.58
C ILE A 520 15.40 12.47 8.61
N GLN A 521 14.99 11.76 9.65
CA GLN A 521 15.20 10.33 9.81
C GLN A 521 13.85 9.61 9.68
N VAL A 522 13.78 8.64 8.77
CA VAL A 522 12.59 7.83 8.50
C VAL A 522 12.81 6.39 8.94
N VAL A 523 11.73 5.74 9.36
CA VAL A 523 11.67 4.30 9.62
C VAL A 523 10.56 3.72 8.76
N VAL A 524 10.88 2.69 8.01
CA VAL A 524 9.95 1.95 7.15
C VAL A 524 9.94 0.50 7.61
N ASP A 525 8.77 -0.07 7.69
CA ASP A 525 8.64 -1.50 8.00
C ASP A 525 9.09 -2.35 6.79
N PRO A 526 9.47 -3.61 6.99
CA PRO A 526 9.74 -4.54 5.89
C PRO A 526 8.53 -4.76 4.98
N THR A 527 7.29 -4.53 5.46
CA THR A 527 6.08 -4.40 4.63
C THR A 527 6.09 -3.16 3.74
N MET A 528 7.17 -2.35 3.80
CA MET A 528 7.37 -1.11 3.04
C MET A 528 6.43 0.04 3.44
N ILE A 529 5.82 -0.04 4.61
CA ILE A 529 4.95 1.00 5.19
C ILE A 529 5.79 2.03 5.94
N LEU A 530 5.61 3.31 5.59
CA LEU A 530 6.25 4.44 6.28
C LEU A 530 5.50 4.74 7.59
N ARG A 531 6.20 4.64 8.72
CA ARG A 531 5.64 4.91 10.05
C ARG A 531 5.85 6.38 10.40
N TYR A 532 4.85 7.24 10.21
CA TYR A 532 4.95 8.68 10.45
C TYR A 532 5.32 9.01 11.90
N TRP A 533 4.78 8.23 12.87
CA TRP A 533 5.08 8.41 14.29
C TRP A 533 6.53 8.06 14.69
N ALA A 534 7.22 7.28 13.87
CA ALA A 534 8.61 6.92 14.08
C ALA A 534 9.60 7.91 13.41
N ILE A 535 9.11 8.85 12.59
CA ILE A 535 9.94 9.88 11.95
C ILE A 535 10.50 10.82 13.01
N ARG A 536 11.78 11.23 12.84
CA ARG A 536 12.48 12.18 13.70
C ARG A 536 13.05 13.31 12.86
N ILE A 537 12.98 14.51 13.40
CA ILE A 537 13.64 15.71 12.85
C ILE A 537 14.74 16.10 13.85
N SER A 538 16.00 16.11 13.37
CA SER A 538 17.20 16.50 14.14
C SER A 538 17.53 17.99 13.95
#